data_3abc93e5420a19ea89589849b2ac6aac
#
_entry.id   3abc93e5420a19ea89589849b2ac6aac
#
_cell.length_a   1.000
_cell.length_b   1.000
_cell.length_c   1.000
_cell.angle_alpha   90.00
_cell.angle_beta   90.00
_cell.angle_gamma   90.00
#
_symmetry.space_group_name_H-M   'P 1'
#
loop_
_entity.id
_entity.type
_entity.pdbx_description
1 polymer ?
#
loop_
_entity_poly.entity_id
_entity_poly.type
_entity_poly.pdbx_seq_one_letter_code
_entity_poly.pdbx_strand_id
1 'polypeptide(L)'
;MSDRLEDINFPLAFLSKQGNHSANDSLYSFHVEARQLHHHQKEAVVACSNTGDEWRFTSDEGGHLKGSDLAPFPLGYFNAGMHGDIMQWILQLAKDKAIEISSIELNVINHYWLTGSFVSGTGHGHSEPPDINVSIQSPASSAQINDLVQEALQKSAVISYLNQQLHNTFAIYANGRRRTMIDLNDSTANDIEDPFQVRLTAPSPAAGYVTNDAIHKLTTKVDGEVVLASASPTGKVLRNIHGKSKWVPGASTIDVDTYLELAGASHFNFKVSVLETNRQYPSGFTLLCAGITFCFMTQLSRYIENMKMPIAGLRVVQDSSYQIQNGHAVASPLDTHLFINGKADDATCTTLLSVSERTCYLHATAITALIPIVNIR
;
A
#
# COMPACT_ATOMS: atom_id res chain seq x y z
N MET A 1 -3.34 -27.32 -1.67
CA MET A 1 -1.98 -27.03 -2.13
C MET A 1 -1.56 -25.76 -1.40
N SER A 2 -0.43 -25.75 -0.73
CA SER A 2 0.11 -24.50 -0.18
C SER A 2 0.72 -23.74 -1.35
N ASP A 3 0.06 -22.68 -1.81
CA ASP A 3 0.64 -21.78 -2.81
C ASP A 3 1.81 -21.05 -2.14
N ARG A 4 3.02 -21.26 -2.62
CA ARG A 4 4.23 -20.56 -2.18
C ARG A 4 4.72 -19.68 -3.29
N LEU A 5 5.27 -18.51 -2.97
CA LEU A 5 5.84 -17.63 -3.99
C LEU A 5 6.96 -18.30 -4.77
N GLU A 6 7.71 -19.19 -4.13
CA GLU A 6 8.78 -19.97 -4.76
C GLU A 6 8.28 -20.93 -5.85
N ASP A 7 7.02 -21.38 -5.72
CA ASP A 7 6.39 -22.32 -6.65
C ASP A 7 5.62 -21.58 -7.77
N ILE A 8 5.40 -20.28 -7.60
CA ILE A 8 4.70 -19.43 -8.57
C ILE A 8 5.73 -18.83 -9.53
N ASN A 9 5.83 -19.36 -10.72
CA ASN A 9 6.80 -18.91 -11.74
C ASN A 9 6.30 -17.64 -12.49
N PHE A 10 5.92 -16.59 -11.75
CA PHE A 10 5.51 -15.30 -12.28
C PHE A 10 6.31 -14.16 -11.66
N PRO A 11 6.47 -13.00 -12.37
CA PRO A 11 7.02 -11.79 -11.79
C PRO A 11 6.31 -11.36 -10.50
N LEU A 12 6.99 -10.60 -9.65
CA LEU A 12 6.42 -10.06 -8.41
C LEU A 12 5.23 -9.14 -8.65
N ALA A 13 5.18 -8.49 -9.82
CA ALA A 13 4.06 -7.69 -10.28
C ALA A 13 3.89 -7.81 -11.80
N PHE A 14 2.64 -7.82 -12.26
CA PHE A 14 2.31 -7.77 -13.69
C PHE A 14 0.86 -7.32 -13.91
N LEU A 15 0.59 -6.80 -15.10
CA LEU A 15 -0.75 -6.52 -15.56
C LEU A 15 -1.44 -7.86 -15.90
N SER A 16 -2.50 -8.21 -15.18
CA SER A 16 -3.28 -9.44 -15.40
C SER A 16 -4.42 -9.23 -16.38
N LYS A 17 -4.91 -7.99 -16.48
CA LYS A 17 -5.94 -7.61 -17.46
C LYS A 17 -5.74 -6.16 -17.87
N GLN A 18 -5.76 -5.91 -19.17
CA GLN A 18 -5.80 -4.57 -19.72
C GLN A 18 -7.25 -4.18 -20.00
N GLY A 19 -7.70 -3.09 -19.37
CA GLY A 19 -9.03 -2.56 -19.58
C GLY A 19 -9.14 -1.55 -20.72
N ASN A 20 -10.33 -1.06 -20.95
CA ASN A 20 -10.60 0.03 -21.86
C ASN A 20 -10.68 1.33 -21.08
N HIS A 21 -9.77 2.26 -21.35
CA HIS A 21 -9.72 3.56 -20.67
C HIS A 21 -11.05 4.33 -20.85
N SER A 22 -11.66 4.74 -19.75
CA SER A 22 -12.80 5.66 -19.72
C SER A 22 -12.32 7.02 -19.23
N ALA A 23 -12.21 7.99 -20.13
CA ALA A 23 -11.53 9.27 -19.88
C ALA A 23 -12.34 10.31 -19.07
N ASN A 24 -13.51 9.97 -18.52
CA ASN A 24 -14.47 10.99 -18.04
C ASN A 24 -14.93 10.90 -16.59
N ASP A 25 -14.37 10.05 -15.76
CA ASP A 25 -14.79 9.97 -14.37
C ASP A 25 -13.86 10.78 -13.46
N SER A 26 -14.43 11.77 -12.77
CA SER A 26 -13.75 12.51 -11.70
C SER A 26 -13.55 11.66 -10.43
N LEU A 27 -14.18 10.49 -10.37
CA LEU A 27 -14.08 9.51 -9.29
C LEU A 27 -13.18 8.37 -9.74
N TYR A 28 -12.11 8.13 -9.00
CA TYR A 28 -11.22 6.99 -9.15
C TYR A 28 -11.56 5.96 -8.07
N SER A 29 -11.98 4.76 -8.49
CA SER A 29 -12.28 3.67 -7.58
C SER A 29 -11.35 2.50 -7.82
N PHE A 30 -10.93 1.88 -6.72
CA PHE A 30 -10.03 0.75 -6.70
C PHE A 30 -10.64 -0.39 -5.91
N HIS A 31 -10.62 -1.56 -6.49
CA HIS A 31 -11.07 -2.81 -5.89
C HIS A 31 -9.88 -3.75 -5.76
N VAL A 32 -9.61 -4.20 -4.54
CA VAL A 32 -8.48 -5.09 -4.25
C VAL A 32 -9.03 -6.42 -3.78
N GLU A 33 -8.68 -7.50 -4.46
CA GLU A 33 -8.90 -8.87 -4.00
C GLU A 33 -7.56 -9.49 -3.61
N ALA A 34 -7.43 -9.88 -2.35
CA ALA A 34 -6.18 -10.41 -1.82
C ALA A 34 -6.38 -11.74 -1.10
N ARG A 35 -5.38 -12.61 -1.17
CA ARG A 35 -5.33 -13.88 -0.44
C ARG A 35 -3.98 -14.12 0.21
N GLN A 36 -3.99 -14.83 1.32
CA GLN A 36 -2.79 -15.37 1.94
C GLN A 36 -2.31 -16.59 1.13
N LEU A 37 -1.02 -16.65 0.93
CA LEU A 37 -0.31 -17.80 0.40
C LEU A 37 0.32 -18.60 1.56
N HIS A 38 1.62 -18.73 1.62
CA HIS A 38 2.32 -19.43 2.69
C HIS A 38 2.84 -18.44 3.74
N HIS A 39 2.55 -18.66 5.03
CA HIS A 39 2.94 -17.78 6.14
C HIS A 39 2.54 -16.31 5.88
N HIS A 40 3.53 -15.41 5.72
CA HIS A 40 3.33 -13.99 5.45
C HIS A 40 3.33 -13.64 3.97
N GLN A 41 3.51 -14.63 3.08
CA GLN A 41 3.38 -14.44 1.65
C GLN A 41 1.92 -14.18 1.28
N LYS A 42 1.70 -13.22 0.40
CA LYS A 42 0.38 -12.76 -0.02
C LYS A 42 0.40 -12.41 -1.52
N GLU A 43 -0.74 -12.50 -2.15
CA GLU A 43 -0.96 -11.89 -3.46
C GLU A 43 -2.24 -11.07 -3.46
N ALA A 44 -2.29 -10.06 -4.29
CA ALA A 44 -3.47 -9.25 -4.52
C ALA A 44 -3.63 -8.93 -6.00
N VAL A 45 -4.88 -8.77 -6.42
CA VAL A 45 -5.24 -8.15 -7.70
C VAL A 45 -5.91 -6.83 -7.40
N VAL A 46 -5.36 -5.76 -7.96
CA VAL A 46 -5.88 -4.40 -7.82
C VAL A 46 -6.50 -3.99 -9.14
N ALA A 47 -7.81 -3.79 -9.16
CA ALA A 47 -8.56 -3.28 -10.30
C ALA A 47 -8.81 -1.78 -10.13
N CYS A 48 -8.57 -1.01 -11.20
CA CYS A 48 -8.87 0.42 -11.27
C CYS A 48 -10.07 0.64 -12.19
N SER A 49 -11.15 1.26 -11.69
CA SER A 49 -12.37 1.49 -12.46
C SER A 49 -12.16 2.36 -13.69
N ASN A 50 -11.34 3.41 -13.58
CA ASN A 50 -11.13 4.39 -14.64
C ASN A 50 -10.37 3.84 -15.85
N THR A 51 -9.46 2.90 -15.62
CA THR A 51 -8.68 2.26 -16.69
C THR A 51 -9.21 0.89 -17.04
N GLY A 52 -9.92 0.24 -16.13
CA GLY A 52 -10.30 -1.18 -16.22
C GLY A 52 -9.11 -2.13 -16.14
N ASP A 53 -7.92 -1.61 -15.79
CA ASP A 53 -6.72 -2.42 -15.61
C ASP A 53 -6.78 -3.19 -14.31
N GLU A 54 -6.27 -4.44 -14.34
CA GLU A 54 -6.06 -5.25 -13.16
C GLU A 54 -4.57 -5.59 -13.05
N TRP A 55 -3.97 -5.18 -11.94
CA TRP A 55 -2.58 -5.48 -11.61
C TRP A 55 -2.51 -6.54 -10.53
N ARG A 56 -1.73 -7.59 -10.78
CA ARG A 56 -1.39 -8.58 -9.76
C ARG A 56 -0.09 -8.19 -9.08
N PHE A 57 -0.07 -8.25 -7.74
CA PHE A 57 1.09 -8.01 -6.90
C PHE A 57 1.30 -9.14 -5.92
N THR A 58 2.54 -9.30 -5.45
CA THR A 58 2.89 -10.18 -4.33
C THR A 58 3.56 -9.40 -3.22
N SER A 59 3.36 -9.81 -2.00
CA SER A 59 4.00 -9.25 -0.82
C SER A 59 4.45 -10.33 0.14
N ASP A 60 5.52 -10.06 0.87
CA ASP A 60 6.04 -10.90 1.93
C ASP A 60 6.58 -10.01 3.05
N GLU A 61 6.95 -10.59 4.16
CA GLU A 61 7.63 -9.89 5.24
C GLU A 61 9.11 -10.27 5.30
N GLY A 62 9.93 -9.37 5.82
CA GLY A 62 11.32 -9.65 6.10
C GLY A 62 11.52 -10.61 7.28
N GLY A 63 12.73 -11.12 7.45
CA GLY A 63 13.08 -12.08 8.51
C GLY A 63 12.78 -11.58 9.93
N HIS A 64 12.72 -10.27 10.16
CA HIS A 64 12.36 -9.67 11.46
C HIS A 64 10.91 -9.98 11.90
N LEU A 65 10.02 -10.32 10.96
CA LEU A 65 8.67 -10.82 11.20
C LEU A 65 8.52 -12.32 10.86
N LYS A 66 9.64 -13.04 10.68
CA LYS A 66 9.69 -14.45 10.25
C LYS A 66 9.14 -14.68 8.85
N GLY A 67 9.13 -13.68 7.99
CA GLY A 67 8.84 -13.81 6.56
C GLY A 67 10.03 -14.39 5.79
N SER A 68 9.78 -14.73 4.53
CA SER A 68 10.80 -15.31 3.62
C SER A 68 11.60 -14.24 2.87
N ASP A 69 11.18 -12.97 2.95
CA ASP A 69 11.83 -11.84 2.27
C ASP A 69 11.92 -12.02 0.73
N LEU A 70 10.92 -12.66 0.13
CA LEU A 70 10.88 -12.97 -1.30
C LEU A 70 10.22 -11.91 -2.14
N ALA A 71 9.34 -11.12 -1.55
CA ALA A 71 8.60 -10.03 -2.21
C ALA A 71 8.62 -8.78 -1.34
N PRO A 72 8.26 -7.59 -1.89
CA PRO A 72 8.26 -6.36 -1.11
C PRO A 72 7.33 -6.43 0.10
N PHE A 73 7.77 -5.80 1.19
CA PHE A 73 6.95 -5.63 2.37
C PHE A 73 5.84 -4.58 2.14
N PRO A 74 4.69 -4.67 2.84
CA PRO A 74 3.51 -3.82 2.57
C PRO A 74 3.77 -2.32 2.63
N LEU A 75 4.57 -1.88 3.62
CA LEU A 75 4.87 -0.46 3.78
C LEU A 75 5.75 0.10 2.66
N GLY A 76 6.53 -0.76 1.98
CA GLY A 76 7.28 -0.41 0.78
C GLY A 76 6.35 -0.09 -0.41
N TYR A 77 5.25 -0.83 -0.57
CA TYR A 77 4.21 -0.52 -1.55
C TYR A 77 3.58 0.84 -1.31
N PHE A 78 3.23 1.14 -0.05
CA PHE A 78 2.64 2.42 0.32
C PHE A 78 3.61 3.57 0.04
N ASN A 79 4.87 3.44 0.42
CA ASN A 79 5.90 4.44 0.18
C ASN A 79 6.13 4.66 -1.32
N ALA A 80 6.27 3.59 -2.11
CA ALA A 80 6.39 3.68 -3.58
C ALA A 80 5.16 4.34 -4.22
N GLY A 81 3.97 4.04 -3.68
CA GLY A 81 2.72 4.67 -4.05
C GLY A 81 2.74 6.20 -3.86
N MET A 82 3.25 6.67 -2.73
CA MET A 82 3.44 8.11 -2.46
C MET A 82 4.33 8.78 -3.52
N HIS A 83 5.45 8.14 -3.87
CA HIS A 83 6.35 8.67 -4.89
C HIS A 83 5.67 8.83 -6.25
N GLY A 84 4.95 7.79 -6.69
CA GLY A 84 4.26 7.81 -7.99
C GLY A 84 3.18 8.88 -8.07
N ASP A 85 2.32 8.97 -7.06
CA ASP A 85 1.19 9.89 -7.03
C ASP A 85 1.66 11.36 -6.93
N ILE A 86 2.59 11.67 -6.03
CA ILE A 86 3.14 13.04 -5.89
C ILE A 86 3.86 13.47 -7.18
N MET A 87 4.71 12.59 -7.73
CA MET A 87 5.47 12.88 -8.95
C MET A 87 4.55 13.12 -10.14
N GLN A 88 3.50 12.32 -10.31
CA GLN A 88 2.51 12.47 -11.37
C GLN A 88 1.86 13.86 -11.33
N TRP A 89 1.45 14.33 -10.15
CA TRP A 89 0.82 15.64 -10.02
C TRP A 89 1.79 16.80 -10.23
N ILE A 90 3.05 16.68 -9.76
CA ILE A 90 4.08 17.72 -10.06
C ILE A 90 4.28 17.83 -11.56
N LEU A 91 4.43 16.71 -12.27
CA LEU A 91 4.65 16.71 -13.72
C LEU A 91 3.46 17.19 -14.51
N GLN A 92 2.24 16.80 -14.14
CA GLN A 92 1.01 17.25 -14.80
C GLN A 92 0.85 18.76 -14.65
N LEU A 93 0.99 19.28 -13.44
CA LEU A 93 0.86 20.73 -13.18
C LEU A 93 1.99 21.56 -13.82
N ALA A 94 3.22 21.04 -13.85
CA ALA A 94 4.32 21.69 -14.53
C ALA A 94 4.02 21.85 -16.03
N LYS A 95 3.48 20.80 -16.66
CA LYS A 95 3.02 20.84 -18.06
C LYS A 95 1.90 21.87 -18.25
N ASP A 96 0.88 21.85 -17.39
CA ASP A 96 -0.28 22.76 -17.50
C ASP A 96 0.10 24.24 -17.32
N LYS A 97 1.11 24.51 -16.48
CA LYS A 97 1.63 25.86 -16.19
C LYS A 97 2.81 26.27 -17.07
N ALA A 98 3.23 25.41 -18.02
CA ALA A 98 4.40 25.60 -18.86
C ALA A 98 5.70 25.88 -18.04
N ILE A 99 5.86 25.21 -16.90
CA ILE A 99 7.07 25.26 -16.07
C ILE A 99 8.03 24.19 -16.57
N GLU A 100 9.21 24.63 -17.04
CA GLU A 100 10.27 23.71 -17.46
C GLU A 100 10.97 23.09 -16.26
N ILE A 101 11.13 21.75 -16.27
CA ILE A 101 11.82 21.00 -15.22
C ILE A 101 12.90 20.13 -15.85
N SER A 102 14.14 20.23 -15.34
CA SER A 102 15.29 19.46 -15.80
C SER A 102 15.50 18.17 -14.98
N SER A 103 15.08 18.14 -13.71
CA SER A 103 15.04 16.92 -12.90
C SER A 103 14.22 17.14 -11.64
N ILE A 104 13.68 16.04 -11.10
CA ILE A 104 13.03 16.00 -9.78
C ILE A 104 13.66 14.86 -8.99
N GLU A 105 14.07 15.13 -7.77
CA GLU A 105 14.41 14.11 -6.78
C GLU A 105 13.41 14.16 -5.63
N LEU A 106 12.85 13.00 -5.28
CA LEU A 106 11.88 12.86 -4.21
C LEU A 106 12.40 11.83 -3.20
N ASN A 107 12.45 12.23 -1.92
CA ASN A 107 12.76 11.33 -0.82
C ASN A 107 11.60 11.40 0.19
N VAL A 108 11.05 10.23 0.51
CA VAL A 108 9.93 10.11 1.47
C VAL A 108 10.34 9.16 2.60
N ILE A 109 10.10 9.58 3.83
CA ILE A 109 10.30 8.74 5.01
C ILE A 109 8.97 8.65 5.76
N ASN A 110 8.43 7.43 5.86
CA ASN A 110 7.27 7.17 6.70
C ASN A 110 7.70 6.64 8.06
N HIS A 111 7.01 7.07 9.11
CA HIS A 111 7.33 6.73 10.50
C HIS A 111 6.17 5.99 11.15
N TYR A 112 6.45 4.78 11.67
CA TYR A 112 5.47 3.93 12.34
C TYR A 112 6.01 3.43 13.67
N TRP A 113 5.13 3.13 14.61
CA TRP A 113 5.49 2.54 15.88
C TRP A 113 4.31 1.80 16.51
N LEU A 114 4.57 1.01 17.55
CA LEU A 114 3.58 0.19 18.24
C LEU A 114 3.63 0.46 19.74
N THR A 115 2.47 0.61 20.38
CA THR A 115 2.32 0.56 21.83
C THR A 115 1.68 -0.75 22.26
N GLY A 116 1.80 -1.06 23.54
CA GLY A 116 1.26 -2.30 24.10
C GLY A 116 1.99 -3.54 23.61
N SER A 117 1.36 -4.69 23.75
CA SER A 117 1.91 -5.98 23.35
C SER A 117 1.08 -6.60 22.23
N PHE A 118 1.73 -6.90 21.11
CA PHE A 118 1.10 -7.63 20.04
C PHE A 118 0.62 -9.03 20.50
N VAL A 119 1.47 -9.75 21.24
CA VAL A 119 1.19 -11.12 21.70
C VAL A 119 0.01 -11.17 22.69
N SER A 120 -0.12 -10.17 23.56
CA SER A 120 -1.25 -10.12 24.52
C SER A 120 -2.52 -9.50 23.93
N GLY A 121 -2.51 -9.12 22.66
CA GLY A 121 -3.66 -8.48 22.00
C GLY A 121 -3.94 -7.04 22.48
N THR A 122 -2.99 -6.40 23.19
CA THR A 122 -3.13 -5.01 23.67
C THR A 122 -2.39 -4.00 22.79
N GLY A 123 -1.85 -4.47 21.65
CA GLY A 123 -1.10 -3.63 20.72
C GLY A 123 -1.95 -2.58 20.05
N HIS A 124 -1.37 -1.39 19.82
CA HIS A 124 -1.92 -0.34 18.95
C HIS A 124 -0.83 0.15 18.02
N GLY A 125 -1.13 0.14 16.72
CA GLY A 125 -0.28 0.73 15.70
C GLY A 125 -0.46 2.24 15.64
N HIS A 126 0.63 2.94 15.37
CA HIS A 126 0.64 4.39 15.22
C HIS A 126 1.42 4.79 13.99
N SER A 127 1.02 5.89 13.39
CA SER A 127 1.72 6.54 12.28
C SER A 127 2.00 8.00 12.66
N GLU A 128 3.12 8.54 12.19
CA GLU A 128 3.47 9.93 12.37
C GLU A 128 3.53 10.67 11.03
N PRO A 129 3.54 12.01 11.04
CA PRO A 129 3.71 12.78 9.81
C PRO A 129 4.93 12.30 9.02
N PRO A 130 4.77 11.94 7.73
CA PRO A 130 5.92 11.57 6.91
C PRO A 130 6.75 12.79 6.55
N ASP A 131 8.07 12.59 6.40
CA ASP A 131 8.96 13.57 5.81
C ASP A 131 8.94 13.44 4.28
N ILE A 132 8.66 14.54 3.58
CA ILE A 132 8.66 14.63 2.11
C ILE A 132 9.68 15.68 1.69
N ASN A 133 10.79 15.26 1.09
CA ASN A 133 11.82 16.15 0.59
C ASN A 133 11.81 16.15 -0.94
N VAL A 134 11.51 17.31 -1.53
CA VAL A 134 11.41 17.49 -2.99
C VAL A 134 12.52 18.44 -3.44
N SER A 135 13.37 17.99 -4.36
CA SER A 135 14.38 18.82 -5.02
C SER A 135 14.08 18.93 -6.50
N ILE A 136 13.88 20.14 -7.01
CA ILE A 136 13.53 20.39 -8.41
C ILE A 136 14.56 21.29 -9.06
N GLN A 137 15.15 20.84 -10.17
CA GLN A 137 16.00 21.65 -11.03
C GLN A 137 15.16 22.29 -12.13
N SER A 138 15.01 23.62 -12.08
CA SER A 138 14.18 24.40 -13.01
C SER A 138 14.72 25.82 -13.16
N PRO A 139 14.55 26.48 -14.32
CA PRO A 139 14.79 27.92 -14.45
C PRO A 139 13.73 28.79 -13.79
N ALA A 140 12.60 28.22 -13.34
CA ALA A 140 11.53 28.93 -12.65
C ALA A 140 12.00 29.43 -11.27
N SER A 141 11.36 30.48 -10.76
CA SER A 141 11.66 31.00 -9.43
C SER A 141 11.30 30.01 -8.32
N SER A 142 11.97 30.11 -7.18
CA SER A 142 11.66 29.28 -6.00
C SER A 142 10.19 29.42 -5.54
N ALA A 143 9.58 30.60 -5.71
CA ALA A 143 8.18 30.81 -5.41
C ALA A 143 7.27 29.98 -6.34
N GLN A 144 7.53 29.98 -7.65
CA GLN A 144 6.76 29.19 -8.62
C GLN A 144 6.91 27.68 -8.36
N ILE A 145 8.10 27.23 -8.00
CA ILE A 145 8.35 25.81 -7.66
C ILE A 145 7.62 25.44 -6.36
N ASN A 146 7.67 26.32 -5.34
CA ASN A 146 6.91 26.08 -4.10
C ASN A 146 5.41 25.96 -4.37
N ASP A 147 4.83 26.91 -5.12
CA ASP A 147 3.40 26.88 -5.45
C ASP A 147 3.03 25.63 -6.26
N LEU A 148 3.88 25.22 -7.20
CA LEU A 148 3.71 24.01 -7.99
C LEU A 148 3.62 22.75 -7.08
N VAL A 149 4.57 22.60 -6.17
CA VAL A 149 4.63 21.44 -5.27
C VAL A 149 3.45 21.45 -4.28
N GLN A 150 3.12 22.61 -3.71
CA GLN A 150 1.98 22.71 -2.79
C GLN A 150 0.66 22.35 -3.49
N GLU A 151 0.44 22.82 -4.72
CA GLU A 151 -0.75 22.45 -5.49
C GLU A 151 -0.76 20.96 -5.86
N ALA A 152 0.40 20.38 -6.19
CA ALA A 152 0.52 18.94 -6.45
C ALA A 152 0.13 18.10 -5.23
N LEU A 153 0.60 18.49 -4.04
CA LEU A 153 0.23 17.82 -2.79
C LEU A 153 -1.26 17.94 -2.48
N GLN A 154 -1.91 19.06 -2.80
CA GLN A 154 -3.35 19.22 -2.62
C GLN A 154 -4.18 18.31 -3.54
N LYS A 155 -3.66 18.00 -4.74
CA LYS A 155 -4.31 17.11 -5.71
C LYS A 155 -3.94 15.63 -5.51
N SER A 156 -2.96 15.33 -4.66
CA SER A 156 -2.48 13.99 -4.39
C SER A 156 -3.51 13.19 -3.58
N ALA A 157 -3.96 12.07 -4.13
CA ALA A 157 -4.85 11.14 -3.45
C ALA A 157 -4.20 10.55 -2.20
N VAL A 158 -2.89 10.27 -2.26
CA VAL A 158 -2.13 9.75 -1.11
C VAL A 158 -2.06 10.78 0.02
N ILE A 159 -1.83 12.05 -0.30
CA ILE A 159 -1.83 13.13 0.71
C ILE A 159 -3.23 13.29 1.30
N SER A 160 -4.27 13.18 0.49
CA SER A 160 -5.65 13.18 0.97
C SER A 160 -5.93 12.03 1.94
N TYR A 161 -5.42 10.83 1.65
CA TYR A 161 -5.51 9.67 2.55
C TYR A 161 -4.78 9.89 3.88
N LEU A 162 -3.65 10.61 3.87
CA LEU A 162 -2.87 10.94 5.06
C LEU A 162 -3.55 11.99 5.96
N ASN A 163 -4.06 13.06 5.35
CA ASN A 163 -4.47 14.27 6.11
C ASN A 163 -5.95 14.30 6.49
N GLN A 164 -6.74 13.31 6.08
CA GLN A 164 -8.13 13.15 6.45
C GLN A 164 -8.27 12.07 7.54
N GLN A 165 -9.23 12.27 8.42
CA GLN A 165 -9.62 11.22 9.37
C GLN A 165 -10.72 10.37 8.73
N LEU A 166 -10.34 9.22 8.19
CA LEU A 166 -11.25 8.32 7.50
C LEU A 166 -11.93 7.38 8.50
N HIS A 167 -13.26 7.27 8.40
CA HIS A 167 -14.06 6.34 9.20
C HIS A 167 -14.25 5.03 8.42
N ASN A 168 -13.23 4.19 8.44
CA ASN A 168 -13.21 2.92 7.71
C ASN A 168 -14.32 1.99 8.19
N THR A 169 -14.84 1.17 7.28
CA THR A 169 -15.90 0.19 7.52
C THR A 169 -15.42 -1.23 7.24
N PHE A 170 -16.05 -2.20 7.90
CA PHE A 170 -15.60 -3.59 7.84
C PHE A 170 -16.80 -4.54 7.73
N ALA A 171 -16.59 -5.68 7.07
CA ALA A 171 -17.46 -6.83 7.14
C ALA A 171 -16.62 -8.09 7.35
N ILE A 172 -17.13 -9.06 8.08
CA ILE A 172 -16.46 -10.35 8.28
C ILE A 172 -17.36 -11.50 7.89
N TYR A 173 -16.81 -12.43 7.11
CA TYR A 173 -17.46 -13.66 6.68
C TYR A 173 -16.68 -14.86 7.22
N ALA A 174 -17.28 -15.58 8.17
CA ALA A 174 -16.70 -16.81 8.70
C ALA A 174 -17.43 -18.03 8.11
N ASN A 175 -16.68 -18.84 7.37
CA ASN A 175 -17.21 -20.02 6.67
C ASN A 175 -18.42 -19.69 5.78
N GLY A 176 -18.32 -18.60 4.98
CA GLY A 176 -19.35 -18.17 4.05
C GLY A 176 -20.55 -17.46 4.66
N ARG A 177 -20.49 -17.08 5.94
CA ARG A 177 -21.59 -16.36 6.60
C ARG A 177 -21.09 -15.05 7.18
N ARG A 178 -21.74 -13.94 6.84
CA ARG A 178 -21.50 -12.64 7.47
C ARG A 178 -21.78 -12.72 8.97
N ARG A 179 -20.91 -12.06 9.75
CA ARG A 179 -21.02 -11.99 11.22
C ARG A 179 -21.22 -10.55 11.66
N THR A 180 -21.89 -10.38 12.78
CA THR A 180 -22.03 -9.07 13.41
C THR A 180 -20.69 -8.56 13.89
N MET A 181 -20.39 -7.31 13.60
CA MET A 181 -19.18 -6.64 14.05
C MET A 181 -19.25 -6.24 15.52
N ILE A 182 -18.10 -6.22 16.17
CA ILE A 182 -17.93 -5.72 17.55
C ILE A 182 -16.78 -4.72 17.52
N ASP A 183 -17.01 -3.53 18.10
CA ASP A 183 -16.00 -2.46 18.26
C ASP A 183 -15.45 -1.84 16.95
N LEU A 184 -16.03 -2.15 15.79
CA LEU A 184 -15.69 -1.54 14.51
C LEU A 184 -16.95 -1.10 13.77
N ASN A 185 -16.81 -0.14 12.85
CA ASN A 185 -17.91 0.30 11.99
C ASN A 185 -18.28 -0.82 11.01
N ASP A 186 -19.52 -1.23 11.02
CA ASP A 186 -20.01 -2.26 10.09
C ASP A 186 -20.13 -1.66 8.67
N SER A 187 -19.70 -2.41 7.66
CA SER A 187 -19.91 -2.06 6.26
C SER A 187 -21.42 -2.06 5.93
N THR A 188 -21.86 -1.00 5.27
CA THR A 188 -23.24 -0.89 4.76
C THR A 188 -23.38 -1.46 3.34
N ALA A 189 -22.28 -1.92 2.73
CA ALA A 189 -22.31 -2.54 1.43
C ALA A 189 -23.06 -3.88 1.46
N ASN A 190 -23.63 -4.26 0.31
CA ASN A 190 -24.19 -5.59 0.12
C ASN A 190 -23.14 -6.66 0.34
N ASP A 191 -23.57 -7.88 0.61
CA ASP A 191 -22.67 -9.02 0.68
C ASP A 191 -21.97 -9.21 -0.67
N ILE A 192 -20.65 -9.40 -0.61
CA ILE A 192 -19.81 -9.61 -1.78
C ILE A 192 -19.35 -11.07 -1.85
N GLU A 193 -18.98 -11.49 -3.05
CA GLU A 193 -18.48 -12.85 -3.27
C GLU A 193 -17.07 -13.02 -2.68
N ASP A 194 -16.81 -14.21 -2.10
CA ASP A 194 -15.47 -14.57 -1.63
C ASP A 194 -14.50 -14.67 -2.82
N PRO A 195 -13.43 -13.87 -2.86
CA PRO A 195 -12.49 -13.87 -3.98
C PRO A 195 -11.83 -15.24 -4.23
N PHE A 196 -11.84 -16.14 -3.25
CA PHE A 196 -11.38 -17.51 -3.45
C PHE A 196 -12.20 -18.26 -4.51
N GLN A 197 -13.50 -18.01 -4.60
CA GLN A 197 -14.37 -18.63 -5.62
C GLN A 197 -13.97 -18.22 -7.04
N VAL A 198 -13.49 -16.98 -7.20
CA VAL A 198 -13.06 -16.41 -8.49
C VAL A 198 -11.60 -16.74 -8.78
N ARG A 199 -10.75 -16.79 -7.74
CA ARG A 199 -9.29 -16.90 -7.87
C ARG A 199 -8.75 -18.17 -7.20
N LEU A 200 -9.22 -19.32 -7.68
CA LEU A 200 -8.72 -20.62 -7.22
C LEU A 200 -7.23 -20.83 -7.52
N THR A 201 -6.73 -20.14 -8.55
CA THR A 201 -5.32 -20.11 -8.95
C THR A 201 -4.82 -18.69 -9.10
N ALA A 202 -3.50 -18.50 -9.03
CA ALA A 202 -2.90 -17.20 -9.31
C ALA A 202 -3.29 -16.74 -10.74
N PRO A 203 -3.67 -15.46 -10.94
CA PRO A 203 -3.94 -14.92 -12.25
C PRO A 203 -2.68 -14.99 -13.13
N SER A 204 -2.88 -15.11 -14.43
CA SER A 204 -1.81 -15.08 -15.43
C SER A 204 -1.61 -13.67 -15.98
N PRO A 205 -0.40 -13.34 -16.49
CA PRO A 205 -0.19 -12.08 -17.21
C PRO A 205 -1.12 -11.95 -18.41
N ALA A 206 -1.59 -10.72 -18.68
CA ALA A 206 -2.35 -10.41 -19.88
C ALA A 206 -1.51 -10.68 -21.15
N ALA A 207 -2.15 -11.05 -22.24
CA ALA A 207 -1.49 -11.37 -23.49
C ALA A 207 -0.61 -10.19 -23.96
N GLY A 208 0.66 -10.48 -24.27
CA GLY A 208 1.64 -9.48 -24.66
C GLY A 208 2.24 -8.66 -23.53
N TYR A 209 1.89 -8.99 -22.30
CA TYR A 209 2.30 -8.23 -21.11
C TYR A 209 3.14 -9.10 -20.17
N VAL A 210 4.46 -9.00 -20.26
CA VAL A 210 5.38 -9.58 -19.28
C VAL A 210 6.48 -8.56 -19.02
N THR A 211 6.33 -7.74 -17.99
CA THR A 211 7.42 -6.91 -17.48
C THR A 211 7.98 -7.55 -16.22
N ASN A 212 9.14 -8.19 -16.34
CA ASN A 212 9.86 -8.75 -15.19
C ASN A 212 10.51 -7.66 -14.34
N ASP A 213 10.40 -6.39 -14.73
CA ASP A 213 11.09 -5.25 -14.13
C ASP A 213 10.16 -4.27 -13.38
N ALA A 214 8.86 -4.55 -13.30
CA ALA A 214 7.93 -3.68 -12.57
C ALA A 214 8.25 -3.62 -11.07
N ILE A 215 8.64 -4.73 -10.48
CA ILE A 215 9.11 -4.82 -9.09
C ILE A 215 10.21 -5.86 -9.01
N HIS A 216 11.34 -5.51 -8.38
CA HIS A 216 12.41 -6.46 -8.13
C HIS A 216 13.16 -6.18 -6.83
N LYS A 217 13.73 -7.23 -6.27
CA LYS A 217 14.58 -7.18 -5.09
C LYS A 217 15.99 -6.80 -5.49
N LEU A 218 16.56 -5.79 -4.82
CA LEU A 218 17.95 -5.40 -5.04
C LEU A 218 18.90 -6.31 -4.25
N THR A 219 20.16 -6.37 -4.70
CA THR A 219 21.22 -7.07 -3.97
C THR A 219 21.69 -6.31 -2.73
N THR A 220 21.42 -5.01 -2.69
CA THR A 220 21.73 -4.13 -1.56
C THR A 220 20.92 -4.53 -0.32
N LYS A 221 21.59 -4.51 0.82
CA LYS A 221 20.98 -4.69 2.15
C LYS A 221 21.26 -3.44 2.99
N VAL A 222 20.39 -3.17 3.95
CA VAL A 222 20.62 -2.09 4.92
C VAL A 222 21.82 -2.46 5.80
N ASP A 223 22.81 -1.57 5.86
CA ASP A 223 24.02 -1.77 6.68
C ASP A 223 23.71 -1.66 8.17
N GLY A 224 24.55 -2.29 8.99
CA GLY A 224 24.53 -2.20 10.44
C GLY A 224 24.38 -3.56 11.13
N GLU A 225 24.41 -3.55 12.47
CA GLU A 225 24.10 -4.72 13.26
C GLU A 225 22.59 -4.87 13.45
N VAL A 226 22.09 -6.10 13.39
CA VAL A 226 20.67 -6.40 13.67
C VAL A 226 20.40 -6.13 15.14
N VAL A 227 20.02 -4.94 15.46
CA VAL A 227 19.48 -4.60 16.78
C VAL A 227 18.03 -5.06 16.80
N LEU A 228 17.80 -6.26 17.31
CA LEU A 228 16.46 -6.70 17.70
C LEU A 228 15.92 -5.62 18.64
N ALA A 229 14.94 -4.88 18.17
CA ALA A 229 14.34 -3.70 18.74
C ALA A 229 14.58 -3.57 20.27
N SER A 230 15.67 -2.93 20.65
CA SER A 230 15.83 -2.46 22.02
C SER A 230 14.79 -1.36 22.21
N ALA A 231 13.96 -1.49 23.26
CA ALA A 231 13.04 -0.45 23.62
C ALA A 231 13.82 0.88 23.66
N SER A 232 13.40 1.85 22.84
CA SER A 232 13.87 3.23 22.97
C SER A 232 13.72 3.62 24.44
N PRO A 233 14.57 4.51 24.99
CA PRO A 233 14.38 5.05 26.34
C PRO A 233 12.97 5.62 26.57
N THR A 234 12.25 5.96 25.51
CA THR A 234 10.85 6.41 25.54
C THR A 234 9.85 5.27 25.38
N GLY A 235 10.29 4.00 25.26
CA GLY A 235 9.43 2.85 24.96
C GLY A 235 8.90 2.80 23.51
N LYS A 236 9.28 3.77 22.65
CA LYS A 236 8.81 3.92 21.26
C LYS A 236 9.85 3.32 20.30
N VAL A 237 9.50 2.22 19.66
CA VAL A 237 10.34 1.58 18.64
C VAL A 237 9.85 2.03 17.26
N LEU A 238 10.56 2.97 16.65
CA LEU A 238 10.24 3.46 15.32
C LEU A 238 10.55 2.42 14.25
N ARG A 239 9.68 2.39 13.24
CA ARG A 239 9.84 1.67 11.97
C ARG A 239 9.82 2.72 10.87
N ASN A 240 11.00 3.14 10.42
CA ASN A 240 11.15 4.11 9.36
C ASN A 240 11.22 3.38 8.02
N ILE A 241 10.39 3.82 7.09
CA ILE A 241 10.38 3.32 5.70
C ILE A 241 10.91 4.43 4.81
N HIS A 242 12.01 4.19 4.18
CA HIS A 242 12.64 5.11 3.25
C HIS A 242 12.25 4.79 1.82
N GLY A 243 12.00 5.83 1.04
CA GLY A 243 11.86 5.77 -0.41
C GLY A 243 12.68 6.87 -1.08
N LYS A 244 13.27 6.53 -2.23
CA LYS A 244 14.03 7.48 -3.06
C LYS A 244 13.67 7.28 -4.51
N SER A 245 13.41 8.37 -5.21
CA SER A 245 13.20 8.34 -6.66
C SER A 245 13.76 9.57 -7.33
N LYS A 246 14.01 9.44 -8.65
CA LYS A 246 14.44 10.52 -9.51
C LYS A 246 13.67 10.48 -10.82
N TRP A 247 13.22 11.64 -11.27
CA TRP A 247 12.67 11.82 -12.61
C TRP A 247 13.57 12.70 -13.46
N VAL A 248 13.65 12.39 -14.76
CA VAL A 248 14.35 13.17 -15.78
C VAL A 248 13.43 13.40 -17.00
N PRO A 249 13.66 14.47 -17.80
CA PRO A 249 12.80 14.78 -18.94
C PRO A 249 12.63 13.62 -19.90
N GLY A 250 11.37 13.42 -20.32
CA GLY A 250 10.97 12.36 -21.24
C GLY A 250 10.70 11.01 -20.58
N ALA A 251 11.02 10.83 -19.31
CA ALA A 251 10.67 9.60 -18.60
C ALA A 251 9.17 9.55 -18.29
N SER A 252 8.53 8.44 -18.65
CA SER A 252 7.12 8.14 -18.31
C SER A 252 6.98 7.33 -17.03
N THR A 253 8.10 6.92 -16.44
CA THR A 253 8.19 6.16 -15.20
C THR A 253 9.29 6.71 -14.31
N ILE A 254 9.21 6.36 -13.02
CA ILE A 254 10.30 6.51 -12.05
C ILE A 254 10.62 5.16 -11.45
N ASP A 255 11.87 4.97 -11.07
CA ASP A 255 12.32 3.88 -10.21
C ASP A 255 12.32 4.38 -8.76
N VAL A 256 11.62 3.65 -7.88
CA VAL A 256 11.52 3.97 -6.45
C VAL A 256 12.23 2.87 -5.67
N ASP A 257 13.35 3.21 -5.05
CA ASP A 257 14.07 2.31 -4.14
C ASP A 257 13.49 2.46 -2.73
N THR A 258 12.91 1.39 -2.18
CA THR A 258 12.30 1.38 -0.85
C THR A 258 12.96 0.36 0.07
N TYR A 259 13.11 0.73 1.35
CA TYR A 259 13.62 -0.17 2.37
C TYR A 259 13.10 0.20 3.77
N LEU A 260 13.03 -0.80 4.64
CA LEU A 260 12.85 -0.60 6.07
C LEU A 260 14.21 -0.29 6.70
N GLU A 261 14.30 0.75 7.51
CA GLU A 261 15.50 1.11 8.28
C GLU A 261 15.75 0.09 9.40
N LEU A 262 16.17 -1.09 8.99
CA LEU A 262 16.53 -2.19 9.87
C LEU A 262 17.71 -2.94 9.25
N ALA A 263 18.79 -3.12 10.01
CA ALA A 263 19.98 -3.82 9.53
C ALA A 263 19.64 -5.19 8.93
N GLY A 264 20.20 -5.47 7.77
CA GLY A 264 19.94 -6.69 6.99
C GLY A 264 18.63 -6.70 6.20
N ALA A 265 17.78 -5.67 6.30
CA ALA A 265 16.59 -5.56 5.47
C ALA A 265 16.94 -5.41 3.98
N SER A 266 16.09 -5.96 3.12
CA SER A 266 16.24 -5.85 1.68
C SER A 266 15.71 -4.53 1.15
N HIS A 267 16.35 -4.07 0.09
CA HIS A 267 15.83 -3.03 -0.77
C HIS A 267 14.98 -3.64 -1.87
N PHE A 268 13.88 -2.97 -2.19
CA PHE A 268 13.04 -3.30 -3.33
C PHE A 268 12.88 -2.09 -4.23
N ASN A 269 13.05 -2.30 -5.53
CA ASN A 269 12.81 -1.28 -6.55
C ASN A 269 11.42 -1.49 -7.16
N PHE A 270 10.69 -0.39 -7.28
CA PHE A 270 9.38 -0.31 -7.92
C PHE A 270 9.49 0.61 -9.12
N LYS A 271 9.17 0.14 -10.31
CA LYS A 271 8.99 0.99 -11.47
C LYS A 271 7.53 1.45 -11.52
N VAL A 272 7.33 2.75 -11.37
CA VAL A 272 6.01 3.36 -11.18
C VAL A 272 5.73 4.30 -12.35
N SER A 273 4.52 4.21 -12.93
CA SER A 273 4.06 5.16 -13.93
C SER A 273 3.80 6.53 -13.31
N VAL A 274 4.29 7.58 -13.96
CA VAL A 274 4.04 8.99 -13.60
C VAL A 274 3.23 9.73 -14.69
N LEU A 275 2.74 8.99 -15.68
CA LEU A 275 1.84 9.49 -16.72
C LEU A 275 0.62 8.57 -16.81
N GLU A 276 -0.58 9.10 -16.78
CA GLU A 276 -1.82 8.31 -16.90
C GLU A 276 -1.88 7.49 -18.20
N THR A 277 -1.22 7.96 -19.25
CA THR A 277 -1.16 7.27 -20.55
C THR A 277 -0.20 6.07 -20.55
N ASN A 278 0.71 5.99 -19.59
CA ASN A 278 1.62 4.84 -19.50
C ASN A 278 1.03 3.74 -18.63
N ARG A 279 0.46 2.73 -19.25
CA ARG A 279 -0.18 1.57 -18.62
C ARG A 279 0.73 0.34 -18.58
N GLN A 280 2.02 0.51 -18.89
CA GLN A 280 3.02 -0.59 -18.82
C GLN A 280 3.48 -0.84 -17.39
N TYR A 281 3.30 0.11 -16.49
CA TYR A 281 3.68 0.03 -15.10
C TYR A 281 2.54 0.53 -14.21
N PRO A 282 2.44 0.05 -12.97
CA PRO A 282 1.36 0.45 -12.07
C PRO A 282 1.45 1.94 -11.73
N SER A 283 0.31 2.57 -11.51
CA SER A 283 0.24 3.92 -10.95
C SER A 283 0.59 3.93 -9.46
N GLY A 284 0.95 5.11 -8.94
CA GLY A 284 1.23 5.27 -7.50
C GLY A 284 0.06 4.83 -6.63
N PHE A 285 -1.18 5.20 -7.01
CA PHE A 285 -2.35 4.85 -6.20
C PHE A 285 -2.69 3.34 -6.26
N THR A 286 -2.42 2.67 -7.37
CA THR A 286 -2.56 1.20 -7.48
C THR A 286 -1.64 0.49 -6.47
N LEU A 287 -0.39 0.96 -6.33
CA LEU A 287 0.56 0.43 -5.34
C LEU A 287 0.13 0.73 -3.92
N LEU A 288 -0.39 1.93 -3.66
CA LEU A 288 -0.91 2.33 -2.34
C LEU A 288 -2.02 1.39 -1.88
N CYS A 289 -3.01 1.11 -2.73
CA CYS A 289 -4.13 0.22 -2.41
C CYS A 289 -3.64 -1.21 -2.09
N ALA A 290 -2.69 -1.74 -2.88
CA ALA A 290 -2.05 -3.01 -2.57
C ALA A 290 -1.35 -2.98 -1.20
N GLY A 291 -0.59 -1.92 -0.91
CA GLY A 291 0.14 -1.75 0.35
C GLY A 291 -0.78 -1.75 1.57
N ILE A 292 -1.90 -1.04 1.51
CA ILE A 292 -2.88 -0.97 2.61
C ILE A 292 -3.45 -2.37 2.89
N THR A 293 -3.93 -3.06 1.85
CA THR A 293 -4.50 -4.39 1.98
C THR A 293 -3.46 -5.39 2.52
N PHE A 294 -2.23 -5.39 2.00
CA PHE A 294 -1.15 -6.25 2.46
C PHE A 294 -0.75 -5.98 3.90
N CYS A 295 -0.70 -4.71 4.33
CA CYS A 295 -0.38 -4.34 5.71
C CYS A 295 -1.41 -4.91 6.69
N PHE A 296 -2.68 -4.82 6.35
CA PHE A 296 -3.76 -5.40 7.14
C PHE A 296 -3.66 -6.93 7.20
N MET A 297 -3.43 -7.59 6.07
CA MET A 297 -3.25 -9.03 6.01
C MET A 297 -2.05 -9.53 6.82
N THR A 298 -0.98 -8.74 6.92
CA THR A 298 0.16 -9.05 7.79
C THR A 298 -0.27 -9.13 9.25
N GLN A 299 -1.10 -8.22 9.73
CA GLN A 299 -1.55 -8.28 11.11
C GLN A 299 -2.45 -9.49 11.36
N LEU A 300 -3.37 -9.77 10.45
CA LEU A 300 -4.23 -10.97 10.50
C LEU A 300 -3.38 -12.25 10.58
N SER A 301 -2.44 -12.45 9.65
CA SER A 301 -1.60 -13.66 9.62
C SER A 301 -0.74 -13.79 10.87
N ARG A 302 -0.16 -12.68 11.37
CA ARG A 302 0.64 -12.67 12.62
C ARG A 302 -0.18 -13.08 13.84
N TYR A 303 -1.44 -12.60 13.97
CA TYR A 303 -2.29 -12.99 15.08
C TYR A 303 -2.72 -14.45 14.97
N ILE A 304 -3.12 -14.90 13.78
CA ILE A 304 -3.45 -16.31 13.53
C ILE A 304 -2.31 -17.22 13.97
N GLU A 305 -1.08 -16.93 13.58
CA GLU A 305 0.10 -17.73 13.93
C GLU A 305 0.46 -17.66 15.42
N ASN A 306 0.55 -16.44 15.98
CA ASN A 306 0.96 -16.24 17.37
C ASN A 306 -0.05 -16.82 18.37
N MET A 307 -1.34 -16.68 18.09
CA MET A 307 -2.41 -17.19 18.95
C MET A 307 -2.83 -18.61 18.58
N LYS A 308 -2.17 -19.21 17.58
CA LYS A 308 -2.49 -20.57 17.07
C LYS A 308 -3.97 -20.75 16.79
N MET A 309 -4.57 -19.74 16.18
CA MET A 309 -5.99 -19.74 15.87
C MET A 309 -6.30 -20.85 14.84
N PRO A 310 -7.42 -21.60 14.99
CA PRO A 310 -7.78 -22.66 14.07
C PRO A 310 -8.40 -22.10 12.77
N ILE A 311 -7.65 -21.24 12.08
CA ILE A 311 -8.02 -20.58 10.81
C ILE A 311 -7.14 -21.17 9.70
N ALA A 312 -7.78 -21.61 8.62
CA ALA A 312 -7.13 -22.32 7.52
C ALA A 312 -7.05 -21.48 6.24
N GLY A 313 -7.83 -20.43 6.10
CA GLY A 313 -7.85 -19.56 4.93
C GLY A 313 -8.18 -18.14 5.28
N LEU A 314 -7.50 -17.19 4.62
CA LEU A 314 -7.62 -15.76 4.83
C LEU A 314 -7.63 -15.06 3.47
N ARG A 315 -8.69 -14.30 3.19
CA ARG A 315 -8.83 -13.41 2.03
C ARG A 315 -9.41 -12.08 2.46
N VAL A 316 -9.05 -11.04 1.72
CA VAL A 316 -9.54 -9.68 1.94
C VAL A 316 -9.99 -9.11 0.63
N VAL A 317 -11.15 -8.46 0.62
CA VAL A 317 -11.55 -7.53 -0.42
C VAL A 317 -11.56 -6.13 0.19
N GLN A 318 -10.97 -5.16 -0.49
CA GLN A 318 -10.91 -3.79 -0.01
C GLN A 318 -11.26 -2.83 -1.12
N ASP A 319 -12.25 -1.99 -0.89
CA ASP A 319 -12.66 -0.92 -1.78
C ASP A 319 -12.17 0.42 -1.24
N SER A 320 -11.65 1.24 -2.16
CA SER A 320 -11.19 2.59 -1.90
C SER A 320 -11.46 3.49 -3.08
N SER A 321 -11.65 4.77 -2.83
CA SER A 321 -11.83 5.73 -3.91
C SER A 321 -11.32 7.12 -3.53
N TYR A 322 -11.08 7.94 -4.53
CA TYR A 322 -10.85 9.37 -4.36
C TYR A 322 -11.43 10.16 -5.54
N GLN A 323 -11.64 11.43 -5.31
CA GLN A 323 -12.10 12.35 -6.35
C GLN A 323 -11.45 13.72 -6.16
N ILE A 324 -11.34 14.47 -7.25
CA ILE A 324 -10.90 15.86 -7.19
C ILE A 324 -12.13 16.76 -7.00
N GLN A 325 -12.22 17.44 -5.87
CA GLN A 325 -13.28 18.39 -5.53
C GLN A 325 -12.67 19.78 -5.28
N ASN A 326 -13.10 20.79 -6.02
CA ASN A 326 -12.59 22.16 -5.87
C ASN A 326 -11.06 22.28 -5.92
N GLY A 327 -10.40 21.47 -6.75
CA GLY A 327 -8.94 21.45 -6.89
C GLY A 327 -8.19 20.61 -5.83
N HIS A 328 -8.88 19.96 -4.90
CA HIS A 328 -8.31 19.12 -3.85
C HIS A 328 -8.73 17.67 -4.03
N ALA A 329 -7.81 16.75 -3.77
CA ALA A 329 -8.16 15.35 -3.65
C ALA A 329 -8.93 15.10 -2.35
N VAL A 330 -9.99 14.30 -2.45
CA VAL A 330 -10.79 13.85 -1.30
C VAL A 330 -10.84 12.34 -1.35
N ALA A 331 -10.20 11.69 -0.39
CA ALA A 331 -10.24 10.24 -0.24
C ALA A 331 -11.51 9.79 0.49
N SER A 332 -12.07 8.67 0.07
CA SER A 332 -13.18 8.02 0.78
C SER A 332 -12.66 7.06 1.84
N PRO A 333 -13.45 6.76 2.88
CA PRO A 333 -13.16 5.67 3.79
C PRO A 333 -12.91 4.35 3.06
N LEU A 334 -12.03 3.53 3.61
CA LEU A 334 -11.85 2.16 3.12
C LEU A 334 -13.03 1.31 3.55
N ASP A 335 -13.53 0.47 2.67
CA ASP A 335 -14.48 -0.59 3.00
C ASP A 335 -13.79 -1.95 2.85
N THR A 336 -13.69 -2.70 3.95
CA THR A 336 -12.86 -3.91 4.02
C THR A 336 -13.69 -5.12 4.40
N HIS A 337 -13.71 -6.12 3.53
CA HIS A 337 -14.41 -7.37 3.71
C HIS A 337 -13.40 -8.51 3.96
N LEU A 338 -13.47 -9.12 5.13
CA LEU A 338 -12.59 -10.20 5.55
C LEU A 338 -13.30 -11.55 5.43
N PHE A 339 -12.70 -12.49 4.70
CA PHE A 339 -13.17 -13.86 4.54
C PHE A 339 -12.26 -14.84 5.27
N ILE A 340 -12.83 -15.61 6.19
CA ILE A 340 -12.13 -16.56 7.02
C ILE A 340 -12.76 -17.96 6.87
N ASN A 341 -11.91 -18.96 6.71
CA ASN A 341 -12.30 -20.37 6.81
C ASN A 341 -11.55 -21.04 7.95
N GLY A 342 -12.24 -21.86 8.72
CA GLY A 342 -11.62 -22.57 9.82
C GLY A 342 -12.62 -23.03 10.87
N LYS A 343 -12.07 -23.48 12.02
CA LYS A 343 -12.86 -23.94 13.18
C LYS A 343 -12.97 -22.90 14.29
N ALA A 344 -12.48 -21.66 14.06
CA ALA A 344 -12.62 -20.59 15.01
C ALA A 344 -14.12 -20.19 15.18
N ASP A 345 -14.52 -19.91 16.41
CA ASP A 345 -15.85 -19.39 16.71
C ASP A 345 -15.98 -17.91 16.28
N ASP A 346 -17.20 -17.41 16.30
CA ASP A 346 -17.51 -16.05 15.85
C ASP A 346 -16.81 -14.97 16.71
N ALA A 347 -16.68 -15.18 18.02
CA ALA A 347 -16.00 -14.26 18.92
C ALA A 347 -14.50 -14.18 18.61
N THR A 348 -13.87 -15.32 18.35
CA THR A 348 -12.47 -15.37 17.90
C THR A 348 -12.28 -14.66 16.58
N CYS A 349 -13.17 -14.84 15.61
CA CYS A 349 -13.10 -14.20 14.31
C CYS A 349 -13.24 -12.68 14.41
N THR A 350 -14.21 -12.17 15.16
CA THR A 350 -14.41 -10.73 15.34
C THR A 350 -13.28 -10.08 16.15
N THR A 351 -12.76 -10.78 17.16
CA THR A 351 -11.57 -10.36 17.91
C THR A 351 -10.36 -10.24 17.00
N LEU A 352 -10.12 -11.23 16.13
CA LEU A 352 -9.01 -11.20 15.16
C LEU A 352 -9.09 -9.94 14.28
N LEU A 353 -10.27 -9.62 13.75
CA LEU A 353 -10.45 -8.44 12.92
C LEU A 353 -10.15 -7.15 13.70
N SER A 354 -10.73 -6.97 14.88
CA SER A 354 -10.54 -5.78 15.72
C SER A 354 -9.07 -5.58 16.14
N VAL A 355 -8.38 -6.64 16.58
CA VAL A 355 -6.95 -6.53 16.94
C VAL A 355 -6.07 -6.25 15.72
N SER A 356 -6.40 -6.81 14.57
CA SER A 356 -5.62 -6.64 13.36
C SER A 356 -5.77 -5.23 12.78
N GLU A 357 -6.98 -4.68 12.79
CA GLU A 357 -7.22 -3.28 12.41
C GLU A 357 -6.42 -2.35 13.32
N ARG A 358 -6.58 -2.49 14.64
CA ARG A 358 -5.94 -1.62 15.63
C ARG A 358 -4.41 -1.64 15.57
N THR A 359 -3.79 -2.73 15.12
CA THR A 359 -2.34 -2.85 14.99
C THR A 359 -1.80 -2.58 13.59
N CYS A 360 -2.68 -2.37 12.60
CA CYS A 360 -2.29 -2.07 11.24
C CYS A 360 -1.83 -0.61 11.12
N TYR A 361 -0.56 -0.42 10.77
CA TYR A 361 0.01 0.93 10.61
C TYR A 361 -0.72 1.78 9.56
N LEU A 362 -1.13 1.18 8.44
CA LEU A 362 -1.80 1.92 7.38
C LEU A 362 -3.27 2.22 7.69
N HIS A 363 -3.96 1.39 8.50
CA HIS A 363 -5.25 1.77 9.06
C HIS A 363 -5.09 2.89 10.11
N ALA A 364 -4.05 2.81 10.96
CA ALA A 364 -3.73 3.91 11.88
C ALA A 364 -3.43 5.22 11.13
N THR A 365 -2.73 5.14 9.99
CA THR A 365 -2.50 6.29 9.10
C THR A 365 -3.82 6.91 8.62
N ALA A 366 -4.78 6.09 8.18
CA ALA A 366 -6.06 6.54 7.64
C ALA A 366 -6.93 7.30 8.66
N ILE A 367 -6.79 6.99 9.94
CA ILE A 367 -7.64 7.57 11.00
C ILE A 367 -6.98 8.71 11.79
N THR A 368 -5.71 9.02 11.51
CA THR A 368 -4.94 9.94 12.38
C THR A 368 -4.89 11.38 11.88
N ALA A 369 -5.26 11.67 10.64
CA ALA A 369 -5.16 13.02 10.04
C ALA A 369 -3.74 13.61 10.13
N LEU A 370 -2.78 12.99 9.45
CA LEU A 370 -1.37 13.37 9.46
C LEU A 370 -1.08 14.50 8.46
N ILE A 371 -0.39 15.54 8.90
CA ILE A 371 0.09 16.61 8.02
C ILE A 371 1.57 16.34 7.69
N PRO A 372 1.92 16.01 6.44
CA PRO A 372 3.31 15.76 6.05
C PRO A 372 4.24 16.93 6.34
N ILE A 373 5.49 16.65 6.71
CA ILE A 373 6.56 17.65 6.82
C ILE A 373 7.22 17.75 5.45
N VAL A 374 7.02 18.89 4.77
CA VAL A 374 7.44 19.07 3.38
C VAL A 374 8.61 20.06 3.29
N ASN A 375 9.71 19.63 2.69
CA ASN A 375 10.89 20.45 2.40
C ASN A 375 11.10 20.52 0.89
N ILE A 376 11.09 21.71 0.32
CA ILE A 376 11.27 21.99 -1.11
C ILE A 376 12.60 22.73 -1.31
N ARG A 377 13.41 22.25 -2.26
CA ARG A 377 14.75 22.79 -2.58
C ARG A 377 14.94 22.98 -4.07
#